data_cc4aa31cc63f3d3b784053d553df66e1
#
_entry.id   cc4aa31cc63f3d3b784053d553df66e1
#
_cell.length_a   1.000
_cell.length_b   1.000
_cell.length_c   1.000
_cell.angle_alpha   90.00
_cell.angle_beta   90.00
_cell.angle_gamma   90.00
#
_symmetry.space_group_name_H-M   'P 1'
#
loop_
_entity.id
_entity.type
_entity.pdbx_description
1 polymer ?
#
loop_
_entity_poly.entity_id
_entity_poly.type
_entity_poly.pdbx_seq_one_letter_code
_entity_poly.pdbx_strand_id
1 'polypeptide(L)'
;GVHVITVNDYLAKRDAEWMGQVYRFLGLTVGVIVPNLTDEQRRAAYNSDITYGTNNEFGFDYLRDNMKYDRAQMVQRPFNYAIVDEVDSILIDEARTPLIISGPTDDKSELYMAVDAIVKQLDDADYEKDEKQRSVVLTEDGTEKAERLLEGAGLLEGENLYDFENTQVVHHLNQALRANVMFKRDTDYIVKDGKVVIIDEFTGRIDRKSVV
;
A
#
# COMPACT_ATOMS: atom_id res chain seq x y z
N GLY A 1 -0.96 24.86 15.47
CA GLY A 1 0.27 24.99 14.70
C GLY A 1 0.08 24.76 13.22
N VAL A 2 1.13 24.91 12.46
CA VAL A 2 1.14 24.80 11.01
C VAL A 2 1.93 23.56 10.58
N HIS A 3 1.41 22.79 9.61
CA HIS A 3 2.15 21.75 8.93
C HIS A 3 2.66 22.29 7.58
N VAL A 4 3.95 22.11 7.32
CA VAL A 4 4.57 22.44 6.03
C VAL A 4 4.98 21.14 5.35
N ILE A 5 4.32 20.83 4.25
CA ILE A 5 4.44 19.55 3.54
C ILE A 5 5.35 19.77 2.35
N THR A 6 6.44 18.98 2.29
CA THR A 6 7.44 19.01 1.23
C THR A 6 7.47 17.68 0.48
N VAL A 7 8.06 17.66 -0.69
CA VAL A 7 8.11 16.46 -1.56
C VAL A 7 9.10 15.40 -1.08
N ASN A 8 10.10 15.77 -0.28
CA ASN A 8 11.09 14.82 0.23
C ASN A 8 11.71 15.28 1.57
N ASP A 9 12.34 14.32 2.27
CA ASP A 9 12.92 14.52 3.59
C ASP A 9 14.10 15.51 3.61
N TYR A 10 14.84 15.60 2.52
CA TYR A 10 15.94 16.57 2.40
C TYR A 10 15.40 17.98 2.45
N LEU A 11 14.37 18.28 1.66
CA LEU A 11 13.73 19.59 1.66
C LEU A 11 13.10 19.92 3.00
N ALA A 12 12.42 18.94 3.62
CA ALA A 12 11.84 19.13 4.94
C ALA A 12 12.88 19.58 5.97
N LYS A 13 14.06 18.94 5.99
CA LYS A 13 15.16 19.33 6.88
C LYS A 13 15.76 20.68 6.53
N ARG A 14 16.14 20.86 5.25
CA ARG A 14 16.79 22.08 4.76
C ARG A 14 15.93 23.32 5.06
N ASP A 15 14.65 23.24 4.71
CA ASP A 15 13.76 24.39 4.82
C ASP A 15 13.38 24.68 6.29
N ALA A 16 13.24 23.63 7.10
CA ALA A 16 13.07 23.80 8.54
C ALA A 16 14.28 24.45 9.22
N GLU A 17 15.49 24.11 8.79
CA GLU A 17 16.71 24.75 9.30
C GLU A 17 16.83 26.20 8.83
N TRP A 18 16.62 26.43 7.57
CA TRP A 18 16.77 27.76 6.95
C TRP A 18 15.72 28.74 7.44
N MET A 19 14.44 28.44 7.25
CA MET A 19 13.33 29.27 7.70
C MET A 19 13.17 29.27 9.22
N GLY A 20 13.59 28.20 9.87
CA GLY A 20 13.56 28.05 11.31
C GLY A 20 14.34 29.13 12.07
N GLN A 21 15.33 29.77 11.44
CA GLN A 21 16.03 30.90 12.03
C GLN A 21 15.06 32.10 12.23
N VAL A 22 14.24 32.39 11.22
CA VAL A 22 13.22 33.43 11.27
C VAL A 22 12.14 33.10 12.30
N TYR A 23 11.66 31.88 12.29
CA TYR A 23 10.60 31.45 13.21
C TYR A 23 11.05 31.51 14.67
N ARG A 24 12.27 31.01 14.97
CA ARG A 24 12.83 31.07 16.32
C ARG A 24 13.09 32.51 16.78
N PHE A 25 13.51 33.41 15.86
CA PHE A 25 13.62 34.83 16.16
C PHE A 25 12.26 35.44 16.58
N LEU A 26 11.17 34.96 15.98
CA LEU A 26 9.80 35.35 16.34
C LEU A 26 9.26 34.61 17.59
N GLY A 27 10.05 33.78 18.24
CA GLY A 27 9.65 33.01 19.42
C GLY A 27 8.86 31.76 19.13
N LEU A 28 8.82 31.30 17.86
CA LEU A 28 8.10 30.09 17.44
C LEU A 28 9.03 28.86 17.44
N THR A 29 8.44 27.69 17.73
CA THR A 29 9.13 26.40 17.71
C THR A 29 8.99 25.71 16.36
N VAL A 30 10.03 24.94 15.95
CA VAL A 30 10.06 24.23 14.66
C VAL A 30 10.44 22.78 14.89
N GLY A 31 9.62 21.88 14.40
CA GLY A 31 9.86 20.43 14.38
C GLY A 31 9.95 19.88 12.95
N VAL A 32 10.60 18.73 12.79
CA VAL A 32 10.72 18.04 11.50
C VAL A 32 10.38 16.58 11.69
N ILE A 33 9.48 16.07 10.86
CA ILE A 33 9.14 14.65 10.79
C ILE A 33 9.89 14.02 9.64
N VAL A 34 10.70 13.02 9.96
CA VAL A 34 11.52 12.26 9.02
C VAL A 34 11.50 10.76 9.39
N PRO A 35 11.94 9.86 8.50
CA PRO A 35 12.02 8.44 8.80
C PRO A 35 12.84 8.13 10.05
N ASN A 36 12.53 7.02 10.71
CA ASN A 36 13.25 6.46 11.86
C ASN A 36 13.21 7.31 13.16
N LEU A 37 12.29 8.25 13.28
CA LEU A 37 12.02 8.90 14.56
C LEU A 37 11.24 7.98 15.49
N THR A 38 11.56 8.02 16.79
CA THR A 38 10.73 7.38 17.83
C THR A 38 9.41 8.11 18.02
N ASP A 39 8.41 7.45 18.63
CA ASP A 39 7.12 8.08 18.95
C ASP A 39 7.28 9.34 19.82
N GLU A 40 8.23 9.34 20.74
CA GLU A 40 8.54 10.53 21.56
C GLU A 40 9.07 11.69 20.71
N GLN A 41 10.01 11.41 19.81
CA GLN A 41 10.58 12.39 18.90
C GLN A 41 9.52 12.94 17.95
N ARG A 42 8.64 12.08 17.42
CA ARG A 42 7.51 12.47 16.58
C ARG A 42 6.56 13.39 17.34
N ARG A 43 6.18 13.00 18.55
CA ARG A 43 5.29 13.80 19.40
C ARG A 43 5.90 15.17 19.74
N ALA A 44 7.19 15.23 20.05
CA ALA A 44 7.89 16.48 20.28
C ALA A 44 7.87 17.38 19.05
N ALA A 45 8.13 16.83 17.86
CA ALA A 45 8.10 17.56 16.59
C ALA A 45 6.69 18.06 16.24
N TYR A 46 5.65 17.22 16.42
CA TYR A 46 4.25 17.64 16.19
C TYR A 46 3.78 18.72 17.16
N ASN A 47 4.29 18.76 18.39
CA ASN A 47 3.95 19.79 19.37
C ASN A 47 4.61 21.15 19.10
N SER A 48 5.48 21.25 18.09
CA SER A 48 6.03 22.53 17.63
C SER A 48 4.98 23.40 16.96
N ASP A 49 5.19 24.71 16.94
CA ASP A 49 4.30 25.67 16.27
C ASP A 49 4.26 25.41 14.76
N ILE A 50 5.43 25.03 14.18
CA ILE A 50 5.59 24.73 12.76
C ILE A 50 6.24 23.35 12.65
N THR A 51 5.60 22.44 11.91
CA THR A 51 6.10 21.09 11.70
C THR A 51 6.29 20.83 10.22
N TYR A 52 7.54 20.57 9.82
CA TYR A 52 7.93 20.19 8.46
C TYR A 52 7.92 18.66 8.31
N GLY A 53 7.55 18.18 7.14
CA GLY A 53 7.63 16.76 6.80
C GLY A 53 7.11 16.48 5.40
N THR A 54 7.22 15.23 4.94
CA THR A 54 6.64 14.81 3.67
C THR A 54 5.18 14.40 3.85
N ASN A 55 4.41 14.43 2.75
CA ASN A 55 3.04 13.91 2.71
C ASN A 55 2.98 12.46 3.21
N ASN A 56 3.94 11.63 2.83
CA ASN A 56 4.01 10.22 3.22
C ASN A 56 4.20 10.06 4.73
N GLU A 57 5.15 10.79 5.33
CA GLU A 57 5.40 10.72 6.78
C GLU A 57 4.17 11.15 7.58
N PHE A 58 3.52 12.26 7.21
CA PHE A 58 2.28 12.70 7.85
C PHE A 58 1.14 11.69 7.68
N GLY A 59 1.00 11.14 6.48
CA GLY A 59 -0.04 10.16 6.18
C GLY A 59 0.19 8.84 6.92
N PHE A 60 1.41 8.33 6.97
CA PHE A 60 1.73 7.13 7.74
C PHE A 60 1.56 7.33 9.26
N ASP A 61 1.90 8.50 9.78
CA ASP A 61 1.65 8.81 11.19
C ASP A 61 0.15 8.88 11.49
N TYR A 62 -0.65 9.44 10.56
CA TYR A 62 -2.11 9.44 10.68
C TYR A 62 -2.67 8.02 10.72
N LEU A 63 -2.21 7.14 9.83
CA LEU A 63 -2.64 5.74 9.84
C LEU A 63 -2.23 5.02 11.13
N ARG A 64 -0.99 5.23 11.60
CA ARG A 64 -0.51 4.64 12.87
C ARG A 64 -1.32 5.13 14.07
N ASP A 65 -1.62 6.41 14.13
CA ASP A 65 -2.43 6.99 15.19
C ASP A 65 -3.85 6.42 15.22
N ASN A 66 -4.45 6.18 14.05
CA ASN A 66 -5.78 5.54 13.96
C ASN A 66 -5.79 4.05 14.36
N MET A 67 -4.63 3.42 14.49
CA MET A 67 -4.48 2.05 14.99
C MET A 67 -4.25 1.99 16.51
N LYS A 68 -4.04 3.14 17.18
CA LYS A 68 -3.83 3.19 18.64
C LYS A 68 -5.14 3.02 19.38
N TYR A 69 -5.11 2.24 20.47
CA TYR A 69 -6.27 2.04 21.35
C TYR A 69 -6.47 3.20 22.34
N ASP A 70 -5.39 3.91 22.70
CA ASP A 70 -5.43 5.03 23.61
C ASP A 70 -4.97 6.32 22.92
N ARG A 71 -5.79 7.36 23.05
CA ARG A 71 -5.50 8.68 22.49
C ARG A 71 -4.18 9.28 23.01
N ALA A 72 -3.78 8.96 24.23
CA ALA A 72 -2.52 9.40 24.80
C ALA A 72 -1.29 8.82 24.07
N GLN A 73 -1.46 7.73 23.33
CA GLN A 73 -0.41 7.11 22.53
C GLN A 73 -0.23 7.74 21.15
N MET A 74 -1.19 8.54 20.69
CA MET A 74 -1.12 9.23 19.41
C MET A 74 0.03 10.26 19.42
N VAL A 75 0.66 10.42 18.26
CA VAL A 75 1.78 11.36 18.11
C VAL A 75 1.38 12.68 17.49
N GLN A 76 0.35 12.67 16.63
CA GLN A 76 -0.13 13.87 15.97
C GLN A 76 -1.05 14.68 16.91
N ARG A 77 -1.01 16.00 16.73
CA ARG A 77 -1.95 16.94 17.32
C ARG A 77 -3.08 17.26 16.34
N PRO A 78 -4.17 17.93 16.78
CA PRO A 78 -5.22 18.41 15.88
C PRO A 78 -4.67 19.29 14.74
N PHE A 79 -5.24 19.13 13.55
CA PHE A 79 -4.85 19.88 12.37
C PHE A 79 -5.53 21.26 12.36
N ASN A 80 -4.72 22.33 12.21
CA ASN A 80 -5.25 23.70 12.12
C ASN A 80 -5.01 24.30 10.73
N TYR A 81 -3.78 24.16 10.22
CA TYR A 81 -3.38 24.78 8.95
C TYR A 81 -2.27 23.96 8.30
N ALA A 82 -2.30 23.87 6.98
CA ALA A 82 -1.26 23.22 6.20
C ALA A 82 -0.85 24.08 5.01
N ILE A 83 0.44 24.10 4.74
CA ILE A 83 1.04 24.63 3.51
C ILE A 83 1.58 23.41 2.76
N VAL A 84 1.09 23.18 1.56
CA VAL A 84 1.50 22.07 0.70
C VAL A 84 2.32 22.62 -0.45
N ASP A 85 3.61 22.24 -0.48
CA ASP A 85 4.50 22.54 -1.60
C ASP A 85 4.42 21.41 -2.62
N GLU A 86 4.75 21.68 -3.89
CA GLU A 86 4.69 20.69 -4.99
C GLU A 86 3.30 20.05 -5.11
N VAL A 87 2.26 20.88 -5.07
CA VAL A 87 0.86 20.45 -4.99
C VAL A 87 0.39 19.63 -6.21
N ASP A 88 0.96 19.87 -7.37
CA ASP A 88 0.76 19.11 -8.61
C ASP A 88 1.24 17.66 -8.46
N SER A 89 2.43 17.47 -7.90
CA SER A 89 2.94 16.12 -7.60
C SER A 89 2.09 15.43 -6.53
N ILE A 90 1.85 16.09 -5.41
CA ILE A 90 1.23 15.45 -4.22
C ILE A 90 -0.27 15.22 -4.41
N LEU A 91 -1.00 16.21 -4.95
CA LEU A 91 -2.46 16.16 -5.02
C LEU A 91 -3.02 15.77 -6.39
N ILE A 92 -2.18 15.67 -7.42
CA ILE A 92 -2.59 15.28 -8.78
C ILE A 92 -1.90 13.98 -9.19
N ASP A 93 -0.58 13.99 -9.36
CA ASP A 93 0.16 12.86 -9.92
C ASP A 93 0.15 11.64 -9.01
N GLU A 94 0.37 11.83 -7.72
CA GLU A 94 0.42 10.75 -6.72
C GLU A 94 -0.85 10.64 -5.87
N ALA A 95 -1.90 11.43 -6.18
CA ALA A 95 -3.13 11.49 -5.37
C ALA A 95 -3.85 10.15 -5.22
N ARG A 96 -3.67 9.24 -6.17
CA ARG A 96 -4.30 7.91 -6.17
C ARG A 96 -3.43 6.81 -5.56
N THR A 97 -2.18 7.11 -5.23
CA THR A 97 -1.27 6.13 -4.62
C THR A 97 -1.68 5.90 -3.17
N PRO A 98 -2.17 4.72 -2.80
CA PRO A 98 -2.62 4.46 -1.44
C PRO A 98 -1.42 4.34 -0.49
N LEU A 99 -1.55 4.88 0.71
CA LEU A 99 -0.65 4.58 1.82
C LEU A 99 -1.14 3.31 2.51
N ILE A 100 -0.29 2.28 2.57
CA ILE A 100 -0.65 0.98 3.14
C ILE A 100 0.27 0.68 4.31
N ILE A 101 -0.30 0.32 5.46
CA ILE A 101 0.40 -0.29 6.58
C ILE A 101 -0.04 -1.74 6.66
N SER A 102 0.92 -2.66 6.51
CA SER A 102 0.70 -4.09 6.66
C SER A 102 1.75 -4.70 7.58
N GLY A 103 1.38 -5.76 8.28
CA GLY A 103 2.30 -6.56 9.07
C GLY A 103 2.53 -7.92 8.40
N PRO A 104 3.60 -8.63 8.79
CA PRO A 104 3.78 -10.01 8.38
C PRO A 104 2.63 -10.86 8.91
N THR A 105 2.12 -11.74 8.06
CA THR A 105 1.20 -12.82 8.44
C THR A 105 1.94 -14.15 8.38
N ASP A 106 1.27 -15.22 8.78
CA ASP A 106 1.81 -16.57 8.61
C ASP A 106 2.16 -16.82 7.14
N ASP A 107 3.33 -17.43 6.91
CA ASP A 107 3.77 -17.76 5.56
C ASP A 107 2.88 -18.87 4.98
N LYS A 108 2.10 -18.52 3.96
CA LYS A 108 1.23 -19.43 3.21
C LYS A 108 1.71 -19.62 1.77
N SER A 109 3.01 -19.46 1.53
CA SER A 109 3.62 -19.58 0.20
C SER A 109 3.24 -20.88 -0.51
N GLU A 110 3.11 -21.98 0.23
CA GLU A 110 2.69 -23.27 -0.33
C GLU A 110 1.27 -23.22 -0.91
N LEU A 111 0.33 -22.58 -0.19
CA LEU A 111 -1.03 -22.39 -0.65
C LEU A 111 -1.08 -21.50 -1.89
N TYR A 112 -0.33 -20.41 -1.91
CA TYR A 112 -0.25 -19.53 -3.09
C TYR A 112 0.24 -20.28 -4.33
N MET A 113 1.31 -21.06 -4.20
CA MET A 113 1.87 -21.82 -5.32
C MET A 113 0.92 -22.94 -5.79
N ALA A 114 0.24 -23.60 -4.86
CA ALA A 114 -0.72 -24.66 -5.20
C ALA A 114 -1.92 -24.09 -5.96
N VAL A 115 -2.49 -22.99 -5.49
CA VAL A 115 -3.62 -22.32 -6.15
C VAL A 115 -3.20 -21.71 -7.51
N ASP A 116 -2.02 -21.13 -7.63
CA ASP A 116 -1.48 -20.62 -8.90
C ASP A 116 -1.33 -21.73 -9.95
N ALA A 117 -0.88 -22.92 -9.53
CA ALA A 117 -0.78 -24.09 -10.41
C ALA A 117 -2.15 -24.56 -10.92
N ILE A 118 -3.20 -24.38 -10.12
CA ILE A 118 -4.59 -24.68 -10.52
C ILE A 118 -5.10 -23.67 -11.52
N VAL A 119 -4.90 -22.38 -11.25
CA VAL A 119 -5.34 -21.29 -12.16
C VAL A 119 -4.73 -21.44 -13.55
N LYS A 120 -3.49 -21.89 -13.65
CA LYS A 120 -2.82 -22.16 -14.94
C LYS A 120 -3.42 -23.29 -15.75
N GLN A 121 -4.33 -24.08 -15.19
CA GLN A 121 -5.09 -25.12 -15.89
C GLN A 121 -6.47 -24.66 -16.39
N LEU A 122 -6.84 -23.41 -16.08
CA LEU A 122 -8.05 -22.80 -16.58
C LEU A 122 -7.79 -22.24 -17.98
N ASP A 123 -8.83 -22.30 -18.82
CA ASP A 123 -8.81 -21.81 -20.20
C ASP A 123 -9.59 -20.49 -20.31
N ASP A 124 -9.47 -19.79 -21.43
CA ASP A 124 -10.15 -18.51 -21.68
C ASP A 124 -11.69 -18.60 -21.60
N ALA A 125 -12.27 -19.79 -21.72
CA ALA A 125 -13.71 -20.02 -21.55
C ALA A 125 -14.13 -20.12 -20.09
N ASP A 126 -13.19 -20.36 -19.15
CA ASP A 126 -13.45 -20.56 -17.73
C ASP A 126 -13.59 -19.23 -16.96
N TYR A 127 -13.27 -18.09 -17.57
CA TYR A 127 -13.36 -16.78 -16.93
C TYR A 127 -13.78 -15.67 -17.89
N GLU A 128 -14.38 -14.62 -17.34
CA GLU A 128 -14.71 -13.38 -18.03
C GLU A 128 -13.77 -12.26 -17.59
N LYS A 129 -13.21 -11.52 -18.55
CA LYS A 129 -12.27 -10.44 -18.34
C LYS A 129 -12.91 -9.10 -18.72
N ASP A 130 -12.96 -8.16 -17.77
CA ASP A 130 -13.30 -6.77 -18.03
C ASP A 130 -12.06 -5.89 -17.93
N GLU A 131 -11.53 -5.47 -19.09
CA GLU A 131 -10.33 -4.63 -19.15
C GLU A 131 -10.59 -3.19 -18.64
N LYS A 132 -11.83 -2.69 -18.73
CA LYS A 132 -12.18 -1.35 -18.27
C LYS A 132 -12.26 -1.27 -16.74
N GLN A 133 -12.84 -2.29 -16.13
CA GLN A 133 -12.95 -2.39 -14.67
C GLN A 133 -11.73 -3.06 -14.04
N ARG A 134 -10.79 -3.55 -14.86
CA ARG A 134 -9.63 -4.35 -14.42
C ARG A 134 -10.01 -5.48 -13.48
N SER A 135 -11.08 -6.17 -13.84
CA SER A 135 -11.59 -7.31 -13.11
C SER A 135 -11.61 -8.57 -13.97
N VAL A 136 -11.50 -9.70 -13.30
CA VAL A 136 -11.65 -11.03 -13.88
C VAL A 136 -12.45 -11.87 -12.90
N VAL A 137 -13.44 -12.58 -13.41
CA VAL A 137 -14.33 -13.46 -12.63
C VAL A 137 -14.46 -14.80 -13.34
N LEU A 138 -14.60 -15.88 -12.55
CA LEU A 138 -14.88 -17.20 -13.12
C LEU A 138 -16.30 -17.25 -13.69
N THR A 139 -16.48 -17.98 -14.78
CA THR A 139 -17.79 -18.40 -15.27
C THR A 139 -18.36 -19.50 -14.40
N GLU A 140 -19.62 -19.90 -14.60
CA GLU A 140 -20.19 -21.06 -13.90
C GLU A 140 -19.38 -22.33 -14.17
N ASP A 141 -19.07 -22.62 -15.44
CA ASP A 141 -18.24 -23.76 -15.84
C ASP A 141 -16.82 -23.67 -15.27
N GLY A 142 -16.24 -22.45 -15.25
CA GLY A 142 -14.92 -22.19 -14.66
C GLY A 142 -14.90 -22.41 -13.15
N THR A 143 -15.96 -22.04 -12.46
CA THR A 143 -16.13 -22.29 -11.03
C THR A 143 -16.16 -23.78 -10.73
N GLU A 144 -17.00 -24.56 -11.45
CA GLU A 144 -17.06 -26.01 -11.29
C GLU A 144 -15.73 -26.71 -11.62
N LYS A 145 -15.01 -26.22 -12.64
CA LYS A 145 -13.69 -26.74 -12.99
C LYS A 145 -12.66 -26.44 -11.90
N ALA A 146 -12.65 -25.18 -11.38
CA ALA A 146 -11.76 -24.78 -10.30
C ALA A 146 -12.03 -25.58 -9.01
N GLU A 147 -13.31 -25.81 -8.66
CA GLU A 147 -13.71 -26.64 -7.53
C GLU A 147 -13.13 -28.05 -7.63
N ARG A 148 -13.35 -28.72 -8.76
CA ARG A 148 -12.83 -30.08 -8.98
C ARG A 148 -11.31 -30.16 -8.89
N LEU A 149 -10.61 -29.15 -9.40
CA LEU A 149 -9.14 -29.09 -9.33
C LEU A 149 -8.64 -28.84 -7.90
N LEU A 150 -9.30 -27.96 -7.16
CA LEU A 150 -8.98 -27.65 -5.76
C LEU A 150 -9.28 -28.85 -4.85
N GLU A 151 -10.40 -29.53 -5.04
CA GLU A 151 -10.77 -30.75 -4.33
C GLU A 151 -9.73 -31.86 -4.61
N GLY A 152 -9.39 -32.08 -5.90
CA GLY A 152 -8.37 -33.05 -6.29
C GLY A 152 -6.99 -32.77 -5.71
N ALA A 153 -6.67 -31.52 -5.41
CA ALA A 153 -5.44 -31.10 -4.73
C ALA A 153 -5.54 -31.12 -3.19
N GLY A 154 -6.71 -31.44 -2.62
CA GLY A 154 -6.95 -31.46 -1.18
C GLY A 154 -6.91 -30.07 -0.53
N LEU A 155 -7.26 -29.03 -1.29
CA LEU A 155 -7.24 -27.63 -0.83
C LEU A 155 -8.62 -27.10 -0.42
N LEU A 156 -9.70 -27.90 -0.62
CA LEU A 156 -11.04 -27.55 -0.17
C LEU A 156 -11.41 -28.31 1.10
N GLU A 157 -12.09 -27.60 1.99
CA GLU A 157 -12.79 -28.16 3.14
C GLU A 157 -14.31 -28.05 2.87
N GLY A 158 -15.07 -29.11 3.14
CA GLY A 158 -16.52 -29.17 2.87
C GLY A 158 -16.87 -29.55 1.43
N GLU A 159 -18.07 -29.15 0.97
CA GLU A 159 -18.65 -29.61 -0.31
C GLU A 159 -18.59 -28.54 -1.41
N ASN A 160 -18.43 -27.22 -1.05
CA ASN A 160 -18.47 -26.13 -2.00
C ASN A 160 -17.30 -25.15 -1.82
N LEU A 161 -16.86 -24.58 -2.94
CA LEU A 161 -15.81 -23.55 -2.97
C LEU A 161 -16.16 -22.33 -2.08
N TYR A 162 -17.43 -21.94 -2.04
CA TYR A 162 -17.88 -20.74 -1.32
C TYR A 162 -18.32 -21.02 0.13
N ASP A 163 -18.04 -22.19 0.68
CA ASP A 163 -18.22 -22.45 2.10
C ASP A 163 -17.29 -21.53 2.93
N PHE A 164 -17.71 -21.21 4.15
CA PHE A 164 -16.99 -20.26 5.01
C PHE A 164 -15.54 -20.69 5.27
N GLU A 165 -15.30 -21.96 5.41
CA GLU A 165 -13.99 -22.59 5.63
C GLU A 165 -13.03 -22.30 4.46
N ASN A 166 -13.56 -22.16 3.25
CA ASN A 166 -12.79 -21.96 2.01
C ASN A 166 -12.54 -20.48 1.67
N THR A 167 -12.94 -19.52 2.52
CA THR A 167 -12.81 -18.08 2.24
C THR A 167 -11.38 -17.68 1.84
N GLN A 168 -10.36 -18.27 2.46
CA GLN A 168 -8.96 -18.00 2.11
C GLN A 168 -8.59 -18.58 0.74
N VAL A 169 -9.03 -19.79 0.44
CA VAL A 169 -8.78 -20.45 -0.85
C VAL A 169 -9.42 -19.63 -1.98
N VAL A 170 -10.68 -19.20 -1.79
CA VAL A 170 -11.39 -18.31 -2.75
C VAL A 170 -10.63 -17.00 -2.94
N HIS A 171 -10.15 -16.40 -1.86
CA HIS A 171 -9.35 -15.18 -1.95
C HIS A 171 -8.08 -15.41 -2.79
N HIS A 172 -7.33 -16.47 -2.51
CA HIS A 172 -6.10 -16.77 -3.25
C HIS A 172 -6.39 -17.17 -4.71
N LEU A 173 -7.48 -17.88 -4.98
CA LEU A 173 -7.93 -18.22 -6.33
C LEU A 173 -8.20 -16.97 -7.16
N ASN A 174 -8.95 -16.01 -6.62
CA ASN A 174 -9.23 -14.76 -7.28
C ASN A 174 -7.97 -13.92 -7.50
N GLN A 175 -7.05 -13.88 -6.53
CA GLN A 175 -5.80 -13.15 -6.69
C GLN A 175 -4.87 -13.82 -7.72
N ALA A 176 -4.76 -15.14 -7.72
CA ALA A 176 -3.98 -15.88 -8.70
C ALA A 176 -4.55 -15.73 -10.11
N LEU A 177 -5.88 -15.83 -10.26
CA LEU A 177 -6.57 -15.60 -11.53
C LEU A 177 -6.27 -14.18 -12.05
N ARG A 178 -6.42 -13.17 -11.19
CA ARG A 178 -6.11 -11.78 -11.54
C ARG A 178 -4.64 -11.60 -11.92
N ALA A 179 -3.72 -12.20 -11.19
CA ALA A 179 -2.28 -12.11 -11.46
C ALA A 179 -1.92 -12.71 -12.82
N ASN A 180 -2.50 -13.86 -13.18
CA ASN A 180 -2.19 -14.54 -14.45
C ASN A 180 -2.87 -13.91 -15.67
N VAL A 181 -4.10 -13.40 -15.51
CA VAL A 181 -4.92 -12.91 -16.64
C VAL A 181 -4.75 -11.41 -16.89
N MET A 182 -4.59 -10.61 -15.84
CA MET A 182 -4.62 -9.14 -15.93
C MET A 182 -3.24 -8.51 -16.02
N PHE A 183 -2.22 -9.11 -15.40
CA PHE A 183 -0.89 -8.51 -15.35
C PHE A 183 0.05 -9.08 -16.40
N LYS A 184 0.64 -8.20 -17.20
CA LYS A 184 1.54 -8.56 -18.31
C LYS A 184 2.97 -8.15 -17.99
N ARG A 185 3.89 -9.08 -18.20
CA ARG A 185 5.33 -8.81 -18.08
C ARG A 185 5.73 -7.71 -19.07
N ASP A 186 6.65 -6.86 -18.65
CA ASP A 186 7.22 -5.73 -19.39
C ASP A 186 6.19 -4.58 -19.64
N THR A 187 4.98 -4.70 -19.08
CA THR A 187 3.95 -3.65 -19.08
C THR A 187 3.60 -3.25 -17.64
N ASP A 188 3.14 -4.22 -16.83
CA ASP A 188 2.72 -3.99 -15.46
C ASP A 188 3.81 -4.33 -14.45
N TYR A 189 4.75 -5.19 -14.82
CA TYR A 189 5.92 -5.54 -14.01
C TYR A 189 7.10 -5.96 -14.88
N ILE A 190 8.31 -5.87 -14.31
CA ILE A 190 9.53 -6.41 -14.90
C ILE A 190 10.15 -7.46 -13.98
N VAL A 191 10.96 -8.35 -14.54
CA VAL A 191 11.77 -9.29 -13.75
C VAL A 191 13.22 -8.83 -13.81
N LYS A 192 13.76 -8.43 -12.66
CA LYS A 192 15.14 -7.99 -12.51
C LYS A 192 15.82 -8.79 -11.40
N ASP A 193 16.97 -9.36 -11.69
CA ASP A 193 17.77 -10.18 -10.74
C ASP A 193 16.94 -11.31 -10.09
N GLY A 194 16.03 -11.92 -10.87
CA GLY A 194 15.15 -13.00 -10.41
C GLY A 194 13.97 -12.54 -9.53
N LYS A 195 13.78 -11.23 -9.37
CA LYS A 195 12.70 -10.65 -8.57
C LYS A 195 11.71 -9.91 -9.45
N VAL A 196 10.43 -10.00 -9.08
CA VAL A 196 9.37 -9.21 -9.70
C VAL A 196 9.45 -7.79 -9.15
N VAL A 197 9.48 -6.82 -10.05
CA VAL A 197 9.46 -5.40 -9.72
C VAL A 197 8.26 -4.77 -10.41
N ILE A 198 7.36 -4.22 -9.62
CA ILE A 198 6.11 -3.63 -10.10
C ILE A 198 6.39 -2.28 -10.76
N ILE A 199 5.71 -2.03 -11.88
CA ILE A 199 5.68 -0.72 -12.53
C ILE A 199 4.43 -0.01 -12.02
N ASP A 200 4.62 1.19 -11.44
CA ASP A 200 3.50 2.01 -10.99
C ASP A 200 2.66 2.44 -12.19
N GLU A 201 1.37 2.17 -12.12
CA GLU A 201 0.43 2.40 -13.23
C GLU A 201 0.29 3.88 -13.61
N PHE A 202 0.40 4.77 -12.61
CA PHE A 202 0.14 6.20 -12.80
C PHE A 202 1.39 6.97 -13.22
N THR A 203 2.53 6.62 -12.65
CA THR A 203 3.80 7.31 -12.90
C THR A 203 4.67 6.61 -13.94
N GLY A 204 4.41 5.35 -14.26
CA GLY A 204 5.26 4.50 -15.10
C GLY A 204 6.64 4.24 -14.49
N ARG A 205 6.82 4.57 -13.21
CA ARG A 205 8.10 4.41 -12.51
C ARG A 205 8.20 3.03 -11.87
N ILE A 206 9.41 2.53 -11.84
CA ILE A 206 9.73 1.29 -11.13
C ILE A 206 9.69 1.60 -9.64
N ASP A 207 8.79 0.93 -8.91
CA ASP A 207 8.76 1.04 -7.46
C ASP A 207 9.92 0.23 -6.85
N ARG A 208 10.90 0.96 -6.29
CA ARG A 208 12.07 0.35 -5.65
C ARG A 208 11.79 -0.19 -4.24
N LYS A 209 10.63 0.13 -3.66
CA LYS A 209 10.27 -0.26 -2.29
C LYS A 209 9.40 -1.51 -2.23
N SER A 210 8.69 -1.84 -3.28
CA SER A 210 7.89 -3.06 -3.39
C SER A 210 8.67 -4.18 -4.10
N VAL A 211 9.77 -4.60 -3.48
CA VAL A 211 10.45 -5.85 -3.88
C VAL A 211 9.81 -6.95 -3.04
N VAL A 212 8.96 -7.74 -3.67
CA VAL A 212 8.40 -8.98 -3.10
C VAL A 212 9.36 -10.13 -3.33
#